data_c97718e2e381b6874026afa55749a938
#
_entry.id   c97718e2e381b6874026afa55749a938
#
_cell.length_a   1.000
_cell.length_b   1.000
_cell.length_c   1.000
_cell.angle_alpha   90.00
_cell.angle_beta   90.00
_cell.angle_gamma   90.00
#
_symmetry.space_group_name_H-M   'P 1'
#
loop_
_entity.id
_entity.type
_entity.pdbx_description
1 polymer ?
#
loop_
_entity_poly.entity_id
_entity_poly.type
_entity_poly.pdbx_seq_one_letter_code
_entity_poly.pdbx_strand_id
1 'polypeptide(L)'
;MNSLEDHSNPYRIIFTVDMLNEGWDVLNLYDIVRLYETRQGGKAGKPGAYTIKEAQLIGRGARYFPFLLDNESMDRDQEDKFVRKYDHDLDSPNRFLETLLYHSKQDSKYITELRLALRETGLLPDEVTEVTYELKPSFKQTDFYHNAMVFSNSREEVSREEVTQLDNRVKSEIYQLDIRHAPSRLVSLFETDSGQTDTSENPKMYTIRHKINQMPLNVALGSLARYDALRFEALQYYFPHLESTREFITSSDYIGETEITFQSDTEDLTAADLRTGLDKVFRSVASYMAGIEVTYRGTHQFEGKRLNEVLRNKRIQIASPVEGGLGTSQTNDPDSSRSIDLENADWYVYNDNYGTSEEKSFVKFFSTVVDDLNQQYDEVYLVRNERLAPLTIYSFATGERFEPDYLLFLRKKDQAYRQQQIYVEPKGTHLLETDKWKEDFLLAIEQNAIPHTIYVDNTDYRIIGLPFYNQENRMSEFREALKAATLV
;
A
#
# COMPACT_ATOMS: atom_id res chain seq x y z
N MET A 1 24.36 -23.61 -9.17
CA MET A 1 23.49 -22.61 -9.79
C MET A 1 23.06 -21.52 -8.83
N ASN A 2 22.85 -21.82 -7.55
CA ASN A 2 22.39 -20.84 -6.54
C ASN A 2 23.41 -19.71 -6.23
N SER A 3 24.61 -19.73 -6.82
CA SER A 3 25.63 -18.68 -6.66
C SER A 3 25.79 -17.78 -7.89
N LEU A 4 24.87 -17.85 -8.85
CA LEU A 4 24.96 -17.05 -10.08
C LEU A 4 24.79 -15.55 -9.84
N GLU A 5 24.12 -15.18 -8.75
CA GLU A 5 23.96 -13.78 -8.32
C GLU A 5 25.20 -13.25 -7.58
N ASP A 6 26.11 -14.12 -7.17
CA ASP A 6 27.33 -13.71 -6.50
C ASP A 6 28.28 -13.02 -7.49
N HIS A 7 28.73 -11.81 -7.16
CA HIS A 7 29.68 -11.04 -7.95
C HIS A 7 31.01 -11.79 -8.21
N SER A 8 31.39 -12.70 -7.34
CA SER A 8 32.58 -13.52 -7.46
C SER A 8 32.42 -14.68 -8.47
N ASN A 9 31.19 -15.01 -8.86
CA ASN A 9 30.94 -16.08 -9.81
C ASN A 9 31.38 -15.68 -11.23
N PRO A 10 32.31 -16.43 -11.84
CA PRO A 10 32.84 -16.08 -13.16
C PRO A 10 31.93 -16.49 -14.33
N TYR A 11 30.95 -17.35 -14.09
CA TYR A 11 30.08 -17.85 -15.15
C TYR A 11 29.11 -16.77 -15.64
N ARG A 12 29.03 -16.59 -16.96
CA ARG A 12 28.14 -15.60 -17.62
C ARG A 12 27.21 -16.25 -18.64
N ILE A 13 27.50 -17.47 -19.08
CA ILE A 13 26.70 -18.21 -20.06
C ILE A 13 26.50 -19.63 -19.53
N ILE A 14 25.25 -20.11 -19.61
CA ILE A 14 24.89 -21.46 -19.23
C ILE A 14 24.22 -22.12 -20.44
N PHE A 15 24.70 -23.28 -20.83
CA PHE A 15 24.03 -24.14 -21.81
C PHE A 15 23.24 -25.21 -21.05
N THR A 16 21.97 -25.37 -21.38
CA THR A 16 21.12 -26.34 -20.71
C THR A 16 20.20 -27.04 -21.68
N VAL A 17 19.83 -28.28 -21.32
CA VAL A 17 18.79 -29.06 -21.97
C VAL A 17 17.90 -29.57 -20.84
N ASP A 18 16.71 -29.05 -20.74
CA ASP A 18 15.62 -29.40 -19.75
C ASP A 18 15.99 -29.28 -18.24
N MET A 19 17.23 -28.93 -17.89
CA MET A 19 17.69 -28.91 -16.48
C MET A 19 17.24 -27.69 -15.69
N LEU A 20 16.81 -26.61 -16.35
CA LEU A 20 16.44 -25.34 -15.68
C LEU A 20 14.93 -25.21 -15.39
N ASN A 21 14.17 -26.28 -15.57
CA ASN A 21 12.73 -26.24 -15.36
C ASN A 21 12.33 -26.29 -13.89
N GLU A 22 13.23 -26.74 -12.99
CA GLU A 22 12.94 -26.85 -11.56
C GLU A 22 14.14 -26.44 -10.70
N GLY A 23 13.88 -25.83 -9.56
CA GLY A 23 14.83 -25.68 -8.45
C GLY A 23 15.87 -24.54 -8.54
N TRP A 24 15.77 -23.60 -9.49
CA TRP A 24 16.64 -22.43 -9.51
C TRP A 24 15.82 -21.13 -9.66
N ASP A 25 16.38 -20.06 -9.15
CA ASP A 25 15.76 -18.74 -9.12
C ASP A 25 16.87 -17.69 -9.09
N VAL A 26 17.01 -16.90 -10.15
CA VAL A 26 18.05 -15.87 -10.26
C VAL A 26 17.48 -14.57 -10.81
N LEU A 27 17.87 -13.45 -10.22
CA LEU A 27 17.42 -12.11 -10.60
C LEU A 27 18.27 -11.47 -11.69
N ASN A 28 19.46 -12.02 -11.96
CA ASN A 28 20.42 -11.47 -12.92
C ASN A 28 20.45 -12.23 -14.26
N LEU A 29 19.33 -12.84 -14.66
CA LEU A 29 19.15 -13.41 -15.99
C LEU A 29 18.61 -12.35 -16.93
N TYR A 30 19.38 -11.99 -17.97
CA TYR A 30 19.02 -10.93 -18.92
C TYR A 30 18.70 -11.47 -20.32
N ASP A 31 19.28 -12.59 -20.71
CA ASP A 31 19.11 -13.16 -22.04
C ASP A 31 18.81 -14.66 -21.97
N ILE A 32 17.80 -15.09 -22.71
CA ILE A 32 17.52 -16.49 -22.99
C ILE A 32 17.61 -16.69 -24.50
N VAL A 33 18.51 -17.56 -24.98
CA VAL A 33 18.66 -17.86 -26.39
C VAL A 33 18.25 -19.30 -26.68
N ARG A 34 17.18 -19.45 -27.45
CA ARG A 34 16.72 -20.76 -27.91
C ARG A 34 17.53 -21.24 -29.12
N LEU A 35 18.26 -22.35 -28.95
CA LEU A 35 19.16 -22.85 -29.96
C LEU A 35 18.56 -23.90 -30.92
N TYR A 36 17.35 -24.40 -30.63
CA TYR A 36 16.68 -25.41 -31.45
C TYR A 36 15.45 -24.88 -32.17
N GLU A 37 15.12 -25.44 -33.32
CA GLU A 37 14.06 -24.98 -34.20
C GLU A 37 12.78 -25.84 -34.14
N THR A 38 12.95 -27.14 -33.84
CA THR A 38 11.85 -28.13 -33.88
C THR A 38 11.07 -28.16 -32.56
N ARG A 39 9.75 -28.17 -32.64
CA ARG A 39 8.87 -28.31 -31.48
C ARG A 39 7.63 -29.08 -31.84
N GLN A 40 7.03 -29.72 -30.83
CA GLN A 40 5.65 -30.18 -30.93
C GLN A 40 4.74 -29.00 -30.59
N GLY A 41 4.02 -28.49 -31.57
CA GLY A 41 3.01 -27.45 -31.37
C GLY A 41 1.84 -27.92 -30.54
N GLY A 42 1.13 -26.98 -29.91
CA GLY A 42 -0.08 -27.25 -29.18
C GLY A 42 -1.23 -27.73 -30.08
N LYS A 43 -2.26 -28.30 -29.49
CA LYS A 43 -3.47 -28.75 -30.18
C LYS A 43 -4.70 -28.05 -29.62
N ALA A 44 -5.69 -27.78 -30.47
CA ALA A 44 -6.97 -27.22 -30.07
C ALA A 44 -6.92 -25.94 -29.22
N GLY A 45 -6.03 -24.99 -29.59
CA GLY A 45 -5.93 -23.69 -28.90
C GLY A 45 -5.22 -23.74 -27.53
N LYS A 46 -4.61 -24.88 -27.17
CA LYS A 46 -3.78 -25.01 -25.97
C LYS A 46 -2.30 -25.02 -26.32
N PRO A 47 -1.43 -24.38 -25.54
CA PRO A 47 0.00 -24.41 -25.77
C PRO A 47 0.56 -25.82 -25.58
N GLY A 48 1.59 -26.16 -26.36
CA GLY A 48 2.29 -27.43 -26.23
C GLY A 48 3.12 -27.50 -24.94
N ALA A 49 3.38 -28.73 -24.46
CA ALA A 49 4.13 -28.95 -23.23
C ALA A 49 5.52 -28.27 -23.22
N TYR A 50 6.20 -28.22 -24.36
CA TYR A 50 7.47 -27.50 -24.48
C TYR A 50 7.29 -25.99 -24.37
N THR A 51 6.26 -25.42 -24.97
CA THR A 51 5.97 -23.98 -24.87
C THR A 51 5.62 -23.57 -23.43
N ILE A 52 4.92 -24.44 -22.67
CA ILE A 52 4.65 -24.23 -21.26
C ILE A 52 5.94 -24.23 -20.44
N LYS A 53 6.86 -25.18 -20.69
CA LYS A 53 8.16 -25.21 -20.02
C LYS A 53 8.99 -23.96 -20.33
N GLU A 54 8.97 -23.49 -21.58
CA GLU A 54 9.64 -22.25 -21.99
C GLU A 54 9.02 -21.03 -21.28
N ALA A 55 7.68 -20.95 -21.18
CA ALA A 55 7.00 -19.91 -20.42
C ALA A 55 7.40 -19.92 -18.95
N GLN A 56 7.50 -21.10 -18.34
CA GLN A 56 7.98 -21.24 -16.95
C GLN A 56 9.45 -20.79 -16.79
N LEU A 57 10.31 -21.10 -17.77
CA LEU A 57 11.70 -20.65 -17.77
C LEU A 57 11.79 -19.13 -17.87
N ILE A 58 11.02 -18.52 -18.79
CA ILE A 58 10.92 -17.08 -18.93
C ILE A 58 10.44 -16.47 -17.61
N GLY A 59 9.43 -17.06 -16.96
CA GLY A 59 8.89 -16.60 -15.69
C GLY A 59 9.89 -16.59 -14.54
N ARG A 60 10.87 -17.46 -14.56
CA ARG A 60 11.95 -17.47 -13.56
C ARG A 60 12.92 -16.30 -13.72
N GLY A 61 13.11 -15.80 -14.93
CA GLY A 61 13.97 -14.65 -15.22
C GLY A 61 13.20 -13.34 -15.41
N ALA A 62 11.97 -13.40 -15.90
CA ALA A 62 11.12 -12.22 -16.13
C ALA A 62 10.30 -11.92 -14.87
N ARG A 63 10.79 -11.01 -14.06
CA ARG A 63 10.11 -10.62 -12.82
C ARG A 63 9.73 -9.16 -12.86
N TYR A 64 8.58 -8.91 -12.30
CA TYR A 64 8.21 -7.56 -11.95
C TYR A 64 8.95 -7.19 -10.67
N PHE A 65 9.55 -6.03 -10.61
CA PHE A 65 10.34 -5.55 -9.46
C PHE A 65 11.45 -6.50 -9.00
N PRO A 66 12.43 -6.82 -9.87
CA PRO A 66 13.52 -7.73 -9.54
C PRO A 66 14.48 -7.17 -8.48
N PHE A 67 14.41 -5.87 -8.17
CA PHE A 67 15.20 -5.18 -7.16
C PHE A 67 14.37 -4.03 -6.55
N LEU A 68 14.77 -3.57 -5.36
CA LEU A 68 14.20 -2.40 -4.72
C LEU A 68 15.11 -1.19 -4.95
N LEU A 69 14.51 -0.03 -5.21
CA LEU A 69 15.19 1.25 -5.11
C LEU A 69 15.11 1.75 -3.66
N ASP A 70 16.02 2.64 -3.27
CA ASP A 70 15.98 3.28 -1.95
C ASP A 70 14.60 3.90 -1.72
N ASN A 71 14.01 3.60 -0.57
CA ASN A 71 12.67 4.03 -0.13
C ASN A 71 11.45 3.32 -0.78
N GLU A 72 11.63 2.22 -1.50
CA GLU A 72 10.51 1.40 -1.96
C GLU A 72 10.11 0.33 -0.93
N SER A 73 8.82 0.09 -0.77
CA SER A 73 8.27 -1.02 0.01
C SER A 73 8.19 -2.30 -0.81
N MET A 74 8.36 -3.45 -0.15
CA MET A 74 8.08 -4.75 -0.77
C MET A 74 6.58 -5.03 -0.89
N ASP A 75 5.76 -4.39 -0.05
CA ASP A 75 4.31 -4.53 -0.11
C ASP A 75 3.75 -3.78 -1.32
N ARG A 76 3.20 -4.55 -2.25
CA ARG A 76 2.53 -4.04 -3.44
C ARG A 76 1.10 -4.54 -3.46
N ASP A 77 0.18 -3.63 -3.74
CA ASP A 77 -1.21 -3.98 -3.99
C ASP A 77 -1.32 -4.93 -5.20
N GLN A 78 -2.36 -5.78 -5.22
CA GLN A 78 -2.56 -6.72 -6.31
C GLN A 78 -2.68 -6.04 -7.69
N GLU A 79 -3.16 -4.82 -7.71
CA GLU A 79 -3.32 -4.01 -8.92
C GLU A 79 -1.97 -3.67 -9.57
N ASP A 80 -0.89 -3.58 -8.79
CA ASP A 80 0.44 -3.21 -9.27
C ASP A 80 1.33 -4.40 -9.65
N LYS A 81 0.85 -5.64 -9.54
CA LYS A 81 1.69 -6.83 -9.74
C LYS A 81 2.30 -6.97 -11.14
N PHE A 82 1.73 -6.33 -12.16
CA PHE A 82 2.22 -6.35 -13.54
C PHE A 82 2.92 -5.05 -13.96
N VAL A 83 3.12 -4.11 -13.04
CA VAL A 83 3.82 -2.85 -13.29
C VAL A 83 5.32 -3.02 -13.05
N ARG A 84 6.16 -2.47 -13.95
CA ARG A 84 7.61 -2.43 -13.81
C ARG A 84 8.05 -1.10 -13.22
N LYS A 85 9.23 -1.04 -12.60
CA LYS A 85 9.78 0.19 -12.00
C LYS A 85 9.84 1.35 -12.98
N TYR A 86 10.30 1.08 -14.19
CA TYR A 86 10.55 2.09 -15.20
C TYR A 86 9.40 2.26 -16.22
N ASP A 87 8.22 1.66 -15.97
CA ASP A 87 7.03 1.97 -16.78
C ASP A 87 6.57 3.43 -16.59
N HIS A 88 6.99 4.07 -15.49
CA HIS A 88 6.74 5.48 -15.19
C HIS A 88 7.84 6.43 -15.72
N ASP A 89 8.96 5.89 -16.23
CA ASP A 89 10.05 6.65 -16.84
C ASP A 89 10.63 5.87 -18.01
N LEU A 90 9.99 5.97 -19.15
CA LEU A 90 10.39 5.25 -20.37
C LEU A 90 11.74 5.73 -20.95
N ASP A 91 12.18 6.92 -20.55
CA ASP A 91 13.43 7.53 -21.01
C ASP A 91 14.63 7.11 -20.14
N SER A 92 14.38 6.41 -19.02
CA SER A 92 15.46 5.95 -18.13
C SER A 92 16.36 4.92 -18.79
N PRO A 93 17.69 5.14 -18.80
CA PRO A 93 18.65 4.14 -19.32
C PRO A 93 18.67 2.86 -18.47
N ASN A 94 18.15 2.91 -17.24
CA ASN A 94 18.14 1.76 -16.34
C ASN A 94 17.03 0.75 -16.64
N ARG A 95 16.12 1.04 -17.56
CA ARG A 95 15.04 0.10 -17.97
C ARG A 95 15.57 -1.27 -18.40
N PHE A 96 16.79 -1.34 -18.93
CA PHE A 96 17.37 -2.63 -19.31
C PHE A 96 17.57 -3.57 -18.12
N LEU A 97 17.67 -3.06 -16.88
CA LEU A 97 17.78 -3.87 -15.67
C LEU A 97 16.52 -4.70 -15.36
N GLU A 98 15.37 -4.27 -15.89
CA GLU A 98 14.09 -4.99 -15.79
C GLU A 98 13.76 -5.80 -17.05
N THR A 99 14.63 -5.76 -18.06
CA THR A 99 14.33 -6.36 -19.36
C THR A 99 14.99 -7.72 -19.47
N LEU A 100 14.17 -8.75 -19.70
CA LEU A 100 14.61 -10.07 -20.11
C LEU A 100 14.44 -10.20 -21.62
N LEU A 101 15.50 -10.47 -22.34
CA LEU A 101 15.49 -10.68 -23.78
C LEU A 101 15.36 -12.17 -24.10
N TYR A 102 14.30 -12.53 -24.81
CA TYR A 102 14.09 -13.90 -25.26
C TYR A 102 14.33 -13.99 -26.79
N HIS A 103 15.38 -14.69 -27.17
CA HIS A 103 15.79 -14.84 -28.56
C HIS A 103 15.30 -16.17 -29.13
N SER A 104 14.47 -16.12 -30.15
CA SER A 104 13.98 -17.29 -30.87
C SER A 104 13.90 -17.02 -32.35
N LYS A 105 13.74 -18.09 -33.16
CA LYS A 105 13.43 -17.93 -34.57
C LYS A 105 12.09 -17.21 -34.73
N GLN A 106 11.96 -16.34 -35.71
CA GLN A 106 10.74 -15.62 -36.03
C GLN A 106 9.66 -16.60 -36.57
N ASP A 107 8.76 -17.01 -35.70
CA ASP A 107 7.61 -17.86 -35.99
C ASP A 107 6.37 -17.28 -35.29
N SER A 108 5.45 -16.72 -36.08
CA SER A 108 4.25 -16.06 -35.57
C SER A 108 3.33 -17.00 -34.79
N LYS A 109 3.27 -18.28 -35.18
CA LYS A 109 2.47 -19.30 -34.46
C LYS A 109 3.08 -19.59 -33.11
N TYR A 110 4.40 -19.70 -33.04
CA TYR A 110 5.11 -19.92 -31.81
C TYR A 110 4.94 -18.73 -30.84
N ILE A 111 5.10 -17.50 -31.33
CA ILE A 111 4.92 -16.30 -30.49
C ILE A 111 3.51 -16.22 -29.92
N THR A 112 2.49 -16.54 -30.72
CA THR A 112 1.09 -16.56 -30.25
C THR A 112 0.89 -17.63 -29.19
N GLU A 113 1.43 -18.83 -29.38
CA GLU A 113 1.34 -19.92 -28.43
C GLU A 113 2.13 -19.63 -27.14
N LEU A 114 3.30 -19.01 -27.24
CA LEU A 114 4.10 -18.57 -26.09
C LEU A 114 3.35 -17.51 -25.26
N ARG A 115 2.73 -16.53 -25.90
CA ARG A 115 1.89 -15.54 -25.21
C ARG A 115 0.72 -16.20 -24.46
N LEU A 116 0.08 -17.19 -25.07
CA LEU A 116 -0.98 -17.95 -24.41
C LEU A 116 -0.44 -18.71 -23.20
N ALA A 117 0.71 -19.37 -23.33
CA ALA A 117 1.35 -20.07 -22.22
C ALA A 117 1.76 -19.12 -21.08
N LEU A 118 2.26 -17.93 -21.39
CA LEU A 118 2.60 -16.92 -20.39
C LEU A 118 1.37 -16.39 -19.63
N ARG A 119 0.21 -16.31 -20.30
CA ARG A 119 -1.07 -15.98 -19.65
C ARG A 119 -1.54 -17.13 -18.73
N GLU A 120 -1.56 -18.37 -19.23
CA GLU A 120 -1.96 -19.56 -18.45
C GLU A 120 -1.07 -19.76 -17.21
N THR A 121 0.21 -19.35 -17.27
CA THR A 121 1.12 -19.38 -16.13
C THR A 121 1.02 -18.16 -15.21
N GLY A 122 0.14 -17.19 -15.52
CA GLY A 122 -0.07 -15.98 -14.73
C GLY A 122 1.05 -14.94 -14.83
N LEU A 123 1.93 -15.06 -15.82
CA LEU A 123 3.02 -14.08 -16.08
C LEU A 123 2.55 -12.89 -16.92
N LEU A 124 1.50 -13.06 -17.68
CA LEU A 124 0.81 -11.98 -18.39
C LEU A 124 -0.67 -12.01 -17.96
N PRO A 125 -1.30 -10.86 -17.82
CA PRO A 125 -2.75 -10.80 -17.61
C PRO A 125 -3.50 -11.35 -18.83
N ASP A 126 -4.70 -11.86 -18.64
CA ASP A 126 -5.48 -12.55 -19.68
C ASP A 126 -5.79 -11.65 -20.87
N GLU A 127 -6.13 -10.38 -20.61
CA GLU A 127 -6.29 -9.34 -21.63
C GLU A 127 -5.69 -8.04 -21.12
N VAL A 128 -4.81 -7.43 -21.90
CA VAL A 128 -4.12 -6.19 -21.54
C VAL A 128 -4.21 -5.20 -22.67
N THR A 129 -4.68 -4.02 -22.35
CA THR A 129 -4.54 -2.84 -23.19
C THR A 129 -3.31 -2.05 -22.73
N GLU A 130 -2.32 -1.92 -23.61
CA GLU A 130 -1.14 -1.10 -23.34
C GLU A 130 -1.42 0.32 -23.86
N VAL A 131 -1.31 1.31 -22.98
CA VAL A 131 -1.45 2.72 -23.32
C VAL A 131 -0.19 3.48 -22.95
N THR A 132 0.13 4.51 -23.75
CA THR A 132 1.32 5.33 -23.53
C THR A 132 0.89 6.79 -23.38
N TYR A 133 1.28 7.37 -22.24
CA TYR A 133 1.19 8.80 -21.98
C TYR A 133 2.50 9.45 -22.42
N GLU A 134 2.41 10.27 -23.45
CA GLU A 134 3.53 11.05 -23.97
C GLU A 134 3.33 12.51 -23.67
N LEU A 135 4.32 13.13 -23.02
CA LEU A 135 4.33 14.57 -22.82
C LEU A 135 4.41 15.28 -24.17
N LYS A 136 3.53 16.22 -24.40
CA LYS A 136 3.49 16.99 -25.64
C LYS A 136 4.81 17.73 -25.89
N PRO A 137 5.33 17.71 -27.11
CA PRO A 137 6.53 18.48 -27.46
C PRO A 137 6.38 19.99 -27.20
N SER A 138 5.18 20.56 -27.44
CA SER A 138 4.87 21.96 -27.13
C SER A 138 5.03 22.26 -25.64
N PHE A 139 4.52 21.39 -24.76
CA PHE A 139 4.68 21.55 -23.32
C PHE A 139 6.13 21.45 -22.86
N LYS A 140 6.89 20.48 -23.40
CA LYS A 140 8.32 20.31 -23.09
C LYS A 140 9.18 21.54 -23.43
N GLN A 141 8.75 22.38 -24.35
CA GLN A 141 9.45 23.61 -24.76
C GLN A 141 9.09 24.82 -23.89
N THR A 142 8.12 24.72 -22.99
CA THR A 142 7.70 25.85 -22.15
C THR A 142 8.70 26.12 -21.03
N ASP A 143 8.79 27.39 -20.61
CA ASP A 143 9.51 27.79 -19.42
C ASP A 143 8.92 27.11 -18.17
N PHE A 144 7.61 26.89 -18.16
CA PHE A 144 6.93 26.20 -17.09
C PHE A 144 7.47 24.79 -16.87
N TYR A 145 7.59 23.97 -17.92
CA TYR A 145 8.12 22.61 -17.79
C TYR A 145 9.52 22.57 -17.18
N HIS A 146 10.38 23.53 -17.53
CA HIS A 146 11.77 23.56 -17.06
C HIS A 146 11.94 24.12 -15.65
N ASN A 147 11.13 25.10 -15.27
CA ASN A 147 11.35 25.91 -14.07
C ASN A 147 10.26 25.78 -12.99
N ALA A 148 9.08 25.26 -13.33
CA ALA A 148 8.02 25.07 -12.35
C ALA A 148 8.39 23.98 -11.33
N MET A 149 7.83 24.12 -10.13
CA MET A 149 8.02 23.19 -9.04
C MET A 149 6.77 22.34 -8.83
N VAL A 150 6.96 21.09 -8.46
CA VAL A 150 5.90 20.22 -7.95
C VAL A 150 6.24 19.82 -6.52
N PHE A 151 5.24 19.86 -5.66
CA PHE A 151 5.38 19.64 -4.24
C PHE A 151 4.69 18.35 -3.81
N SER A 152 5.35 17.60 -2.95
CA SER A 152 4.79 16.44 -2.28
C SER A 152 5.38 16.31 -0.88
N ASN A 153 4.66 15.72 0.05
CA ASN A 153 5.19 15.43 1.37
C ASN A 153 5.74 14.01 1.44
N SER A 154 6.43 13.72 2.52
CA SER A 154 6.89 12.38 2.88
C SER A 154 6.11 11.85 4.08
N ARG A 155 6.27 10.59 4.41
CA ARG A 155 5.80 10.04 5.67
C ARG A 155 6.96 9.88 6.64
N GLU A 156 6.68 10.12 7.91
CA GLU A 156 7.62 9.88 9.00
C GLU A 156 7.04 8.91 10.00
N GLU A 157 7.88 8.15 10.65
CA GLU A 157 7.48 7.27 11.73
C GLU A 157 7.01 8.10 12.92
N VAL A 158 5.82 7.78 13.45
CA VAL A 158 5.32 8.44 14.66
C VAL A 158 6.20 8.00 15.83
N SER A 159 6.81 8.98 16.50
CA SER A 159 7.60 8.70 17.70
C SER A 159 6.71 8.04 18.76
N ARG A 160 7.16 6.91 19.31
CA ARG A 160 6.48 6.24 20.41
C ARG A 160 6.64 6.95 21.76
N GLU A 161 7.43 8.01 21.81
CA GLU A 161 7.60 8.82 23.03
C GLU A 161 6.28 9.41 23.54
N GLU A 162 5.26 9.51 22.67
CA GLU A 162 3.92 9.95 23.08
C GLU A 162 3.06 8.82 23.68
N VAL A 163 3.51 7.56 23.61
CA VAL A 163 2.74 6.40 24.12
C VAL A 163 3.02 6.20 25.61
N THR A 164 2.08 6.66 26.44
CA THR A 164 2.21 6.62 27.91
C THR A 164 1.44 5.47 28.56
N GLN A 165 0.58 4.77 27.83
CA GLN A 165 -0.29 3.74 28.37
C GLN A 165 -0.65 2.65 27.35
N LEU A 166 -1.09 1.51 27.87
CA LEU A 166 -1.63 0.42 27.06
C LEU A 166 -3.02 0.75 26.54
N ASP A 167 -3.35 0.34 25.32
CA ASP A 167 -4.67 0.57 24.70
C ASP A 167 -5.80 0.03 25.59
N ASN A 168 -6.84 0.84 25.75
CA ASN A 168 -8.00 0.49 26.56
C ASN A 168 -8.74 -0.76 26.06
N ARG A 169 -8.67 -1.07 24.77
CA ARG A 169 -9.27 -2.30 24.21
C ARG A 169 -8.70 -3.55 24.85
N VAL A 170 -7.39 -3.57 25.13
CA VAL A 170 -6.74 -4.70 25.79
C VAL A 170 -7.02 -4.70 27.28
N LYS A 171 -7.00 -3.51 27.95
CA LYS A 171 -7.28 -3.37 29.38
C LYS A 171 -8.70 -3.75 29.76
N SER A 172 -9.68 -3.49 28.85
CA SER A 172 -11.11 -3.74 29.08
C SER A 172 -11.62 -5.06 28.48
N GLU A 173 -10.74 -5.87 27.92
CA GLU A 173 -11.09 -7.22 27.43
C GLU A 173 -11.63 -8.07 28.58
N ILE A 174 -12.63 -8.90 28.31
CA ILE A 174 -13.23 -9.79 29.31
C ILE A 174 -12.40 -11.07 29.39
N TYR A 175 -11.66 -11.21 30.49
CA TYR A 175 -10.88 -12.41 30.79
C TYR A 175 -11.67 -13.31 31.72
N GLN A 176 -12.28 -14.38 31.20
CA GLN A 176 -13.02 -15.37 31.98
C GLN A 176 -12.39 -16.76 31.83
N LEU A 177 -12.25 -17.47 32.94
CA LEU A 177 -11.71 -18.83 32.98
C LEU A 177 -12.58 -19.74 33.83
N ASP A 178 -12.75 -20.97 33.33
CA ASP A 178 -13.36 -22.06 34.10
C ASP A 178 -12.23 -22.95 34.64
N ILE A 179 -12.15 -23.04 35.98
CA ILE A 179 -11.16 -23.84 36.65
C ILE A 179 -11.88 -24.98 37.38
N ARG A 180 -11.48 -26.20 37.08
CA ARG A 180 -11.99 -27.37 37.74
C ARG A 180 -10.82 -28.16 38.29
N HIS A 181 -10.80 -28.37 39.60
CA HIS A 181 -9.83 -29.21 40.24
C HIS A 181 -10.31 -30.65 40.12
N ALA A 182 -9.49 -31.52 39.52
CA ALA A 182 -9.80 -32.93 39.46
C ALA A 182 -9.88 -33.48 40.91
N PRO A 183 -10.98 -34.16 41.28
CA PRO A 183 -11.04 -34.78 42.58
C PRO A 183 -9.88 -35.78 42.71
N SER A 184 -9.05 -35.63 43.75
CA SER A 184 -8.01 -36.58 44.02
C SER A 184 -8.64 -37.90 44.47
N ARG A 185 -8.80 -38.82 43.53
CA ARG A 185 -9.30 -40.16 43.85
C ARG A 185 -8.13 -41.00 44.34
N LEU A 186 -8.06 -41.23 45.64
CA LEU A 186 -7.22 -42.28 46.20
C LEU A 186 -7.85 -43.63 45.75
N VAL A 187 -7.29 -44.22 44.69
CA VAL A 187 -7.64 -45.58 44.34
C VAL A 187 -6.81 -46.52 45.22
N SER A 188 -7.46 -47.09 46.25
CA SER A 188 -6.90 -48.22 46.95
C SER A 188 -6.88 -49.43 46.04
N LEU A 189 -5.69 -49.98 45.78
CA LEU A 189 -5.49 -51.16 44.91
C LEU A 189 -6.03 -52.47 45.54
N PHE A 190 -6.67 -52.41 46.72
CA PHE A 190 -7.08 -53.57 47.51
C PHE A 190 -8.55 -53.56 47.97
N GLU A 191 -9.46 -52.81 47.37
CA GLU A 191 -10.88 -52.89 47.68
C GLU A 191 -11.66 -53.64 46.61
N THR A 192 -12.09 -54.85 46.99
CA THR A 192 -13.13 -55.62 46.34
C THR A 192 -14.49 -54.93 46.48
N ASP A 193 -15.09 -54.75 45.36
CA ASP A 193 -16.49 -54.57 44.98
C ASP A 193 -17.49 -54.40 46.14
N SER A 194 -17.90 -53.20 46.46
CA SER A 194 -19.18 -52.92 47.09
C SER A 194 -19.74 -51.63 46.52
N GLY A 195 -20.88 -51.74 45.84
CA GLY A 195 -21.58 -50.71 45.12
C GLY A 195 -21.69 -49.43 45.89
N GLN A 196 -21.17 -48.35 45.28
CA GLN A 196 -21.49 -47.00 45.69
C GLN A 196 -22.16 -46.25 44.56
N THR A 197 -23.37 -45.85 44.87
CA THR A 197 -24.19 -44.89 44.14
C THR A 197 -23.42 -43.63 43.86
N ASP A 198 -23.24 -43.32 42.58
CA ASP A 198 -22.84 -42.03 42.06
C ASP A 198 -23.87 -40.95 42.48
N THR A 199 -23.63 -40.26 43.59
CA THR A 199 -24.25 -38.97 43.81
C THR A 199 -23.38 -37.92 43.12
N SER A 200 -23.67 -37.70 41.85
CA SER A 200 -23.15 -36.50 41.15
C SER A 200 -23.88 -35.28 41.68
N GLU A 201 -23.49 -34.78 42.84
CA GLU A 201 -23.77 -33.40 43.20
C GLU A 201 -22.95 -32.53 42.23
N ASN A 202 -23.63 -31.71 41.44
CA ASN A 202 -22.98 -30.69 40.63
C ASN A 202 -22.11 -29.84 41.59
N PRO A 203 -20.79 -29.75 41.38
CA PRO A 203 -19.94 -28.99 42.27
C PRO A 203 -20.42 -27.53 42.32
N LYS A 204 -20.52 -26.98 43.50
CA LYS A 204 -20.86 -25.58 43.71
C LYS A 204 -19.79 -24.73 43.01
N MET A 205 -20.22 -23.90 42.02
CA MET A 205 -19.32 -23.01 41.29
C MET A 205 -19.27 -21.65 41.96
N TYR A 206 -18.06 -21.16 42.17
CA TYR A 206 -17.76 -19.84 42.73
C TYR A 206 -17.29 -18.92 41.63
N THR A 207 -17.80 -17.68 41.62
CA THR A 207 -17.32 -16.62 40.72
C THR A 207 -16.40 -15.70 41.51
N ILE A 208 -15.11 -15.72 41.17
CA ILE A 208 -14.06 -14.99 41.88
C ILE A 208 -13.46 -13.98 40.91
N ARG A 209 -13.34 -12.72 41.30
CA ARG A 209 -12.79 -11.64 40.47
C ARG A 209 -11.54 -11.08 41.13
N HIS A 210 -10.49 -10.99 40.32
CA HIS A 210 -9.22 -10.40 40.78
C HIS A 210 -8.73 -9.39 39.74
N LYS A 211 -8.36 -8.20 40.21
CA LYS A 211 -7.52 -7.29 39.41
C LYS A 211 -6.06 -7.75 39.49
N ILE A 212 -5.30 -7.56 38.42
CA ILE A 212 -3.91 -8.01 38.34
C ILE A 212 -3.05 -7.38 39.44
N ASN A 213 -3.23 -6.10 39.75
CA ASN A 213 -2.50 -5.41 40.83
C ASN A 213 -2.81 -5.94 42.23
N GLN A 214 -3.86 -6.72 42.41
CA GLN A 214 -4.24 -7.35 43.68
C GLN A 214 -3.65 -8.78 43.82
N MET A 215 -3.11 -9.34 42.75
CA MET A 215 -2.51 -10.67 42.74
C MET A 215 -1.10 -10.65 43.36
N PRO A 216 -0.61 -11.79 43.91
CA PRO A 216 0.75 -11.86 44.39
C PRO A 216 1.77 -11.52 43.30
N LEU A 217 2.57 -10.48 43.52
CA LEU A 217 3.48 -9.92 42.52
C LEU A 217 4.51 -10.96 42.00
N ASN A 218 4.98 -11.85 42.87
CA ASN A 218 5.89 -12.93 42.47
C ASN A 218 5.26 -13.92 41.50
N VAL A 219 3.96 -14.17 41.61
CA VAL A 219 3.22 -15.01 40.65
C VAL A 219 3.08 -14.30 39.30
N ALA A 220 2.72 -13.02 39.34
CA ALA A 220 2.55 -12.22 38.14
C ALA A 220 3.89 -12.03 37.38
N LEU A 221 4.96 -11.66 38.06
CA LEU A 221 6.31 -11.53 37.46
C LEU A 221 6.81 -12.86 36.90
N GLY A 222 6.59 -13.97 37.65
CA GLY A 222 7.01 -15.31 37.19
C GLY A 222 6.21 -15.80 35.98
N SER A 223 4.96 -15.37 35.82
CA SER A 223 4.16 -15.65 34.62
C SER A 223 4.60 -14.76 33.45
N LEU A 224 4.81 -13.48 33.66
CA LEU A 224 5.26 -12.52 32.65
C LEU A 224 6.62 -12.92 32.04
N ALA A 225 7.56 -13.37 32.86
CA ALA A 225 8.90 -13.78 32.43
C ALA A 225 8.90 -14.95 31.41
N ARG A 226 7.80 -15.66 31.26
CA ARG A 226 7.64 -16.76 30.28
C ARG A 226 7.42 -16.27 28.87
N TYR A 227 7.13 -14.98 28.67
CA TYR A 227 6.83 -14.37 27.39
C TYR A 227 7.98 -13.46 26.98
N ASP A 228 8.74 -13.87 25.95
CA ASP A 228 9.84 -13.06 25.43
C ASP A 228 9.40 -11.67 24.97
N ALA A 229 8.20 -11.57 24.38
CA ALA A 229 7.60 -10.32 23.95
C ALA A 229 7.26 -9.35 25.11
N LEU A 230 7.19 -9.85 26.35
CA LEU A 230 6.89 -9.06 27.56
C LEU A 230 8.11 -8.87 28.46
N ARG A 231 9.31 -9.14 27.98
CA ARG A 231 10.55 -8.76 28.68
C ARG A 231 10.68 -7.24 28.72
N PHE A 232 11.39 -6.75 29.72
CA PHE A 232 11.50 -5.31 29.95
C PHE A 232 11.96 -4.54 28.71
N GLU A 233 12.99 -5.02 28.01
CA GLU A 233 13.50 -4.37 26.80
C GLU A 233 12.44 -4.30 25.69
N ALA A 234 11.66 -5.39 25.52
CA ALA A 234 10.58 -5.43 24.56
C ALA A 234 9.44 -4.48 24.97
N LEU A 235 9.02 -4.51 26.23
CA LEU A 235 8.01 -3.60 26.77
C LEU A 235 8.44 -2.14 26.65
N GLN A 236 9.70 -1.81 26.95
CA GLN A 236 10.23 -0.46 26.85
C GLN A 236 10.29 0.05 25.41
N TYR A 237 10.50 -0.84 24.43
CA TYR A 237 10.40 -0.49 23.02
C TYR A 237 8.98 -0.01 22.64
N TYR A 238 7.94 -0.66 23.21
CA TYR A 238 6.54 -0.28 22.94
C TYR A 238 6.04 0.83 23.85
N PHE A 239 6.58 0.96 25.04
CA PHE A 239 6.21 1.93 26.08
C PHE A 239 7.49 2.60 26.61
N PRO A 240 8.03 3.62 25.92
CA PRO A 240 9.32 4.23 26.26
C PRO A 240 9.39 4.82 27.67
N HIS A 241 8.25 5.23 28.24
CA HIS A 241 8.17 5.77 29.60
C HIS A 241 8.05 4.71 30.71
N LEU A 242 7.96 3.44 30.34
CA LEU A 242 7.88 2.35 31.32
C LEU A 242 9.21 2.21 32.10
N GLU A 243 9.16 2.33 33.42
CA GLU A 243 10.34 2.27 34.26
C GLU A 243 10.69 0.82 34.70
N SER A 244 9.67 -0.06 34.79
CA SER A 244 9.91 -1.44 35.25
C SER A 244 8.77 -2.39 34.86
N THR A 245 9.08 -3.69 34.78
CA THR A 245 8.07 -4.76 34.67
C THR A 245 7.09 -4.79 35.84
N ARG A 246 7.52 -4.32 37.01
CA ARG A 246 6.64 -4.16 38.18
C ARG A 246 5.57 -3.11 37.89
N GLU A 247 5.96 -1.96 37.38
CA GLU A 247 5.04 -0.89 37.01
C GLU A 247 4.04 -1.39 35.94
N PHE A 248 4.49 -2.13 34.93
CA PHE A 248 3.62 -2.72 33.92
C PHE A 248 2.51 -3.59 34.53
N ILE A 249 2.81 -4.36 35.60
CA ILE A 249 1.84 -5.21 36.29
C ILE A 249 0.94 -4.43 37.24
N THR A 250 1.42 -3.35 37.86
CA THR A 250 0.70 -2.72 38.97
C THR A 250 0.00 -1.42 38.61
N SER A 251 0.46 -0.71 37.55
CA SER A 251 -0.11 0.58 37.15
C SER A 251 -1.41 0.43 36.37
N SER A 252 -2.32 1.38 36.57
CA SER A 252 -3.56 1.55 35.80
C SER A 252 -3.30 1.93 34.35
N ASP A 253 -2.16 2.53 34.05
CA ASP A 253 -1.77 2.91 32.70
C ASP A 253 -1.49 1.69 31.83
N TYR A 254 -1.14 0.58 32.48
CA TYR A 254 -0.87 -0.70 31.83
C TYR A 254 -1.95 -1.74 32.23
N ILE A 255 -1.55 -2.90 32.75
CA ILE A 255 -2.48 -4.01 32.99
C ILE A 255 -2.99 -4.08 34.44
N GLY A 256 -2.55 -3.20 35.34
CA GLY A 256 -2.83 -3.32 36.77
C GLY A 256 -4.31 -3.39 37.13
N GLU A 257 -5.16 -2.64 36.46
CA GLU A 257 -6.61 -2.61 36.70
C GLU A 257 -7.39 -3.65 35.86
N THR A 258 -6.72 -4.43 35.02
CA THR A 258 -7.36 -5.49 34.24
C THR A 258 -7.93 -6.55 35.14
N GLU A 259 -9.20 -6.87 35.00
CA GLU A 259 -9.95 -7.83 35.83
C GLU A 259 -10.00 -9.21 35.18
N ILE A 260 -9.70 -10.25 35.96
CA ILE A 260 -9.86 -11.63 35.55
C ILE A 260 -10.97 -12.26 36.38
N THR A 261 -11.94 -12.86 35.74
CA THR A 261 -13.06 -13.59 36.35
C THR A 261 -12.79 -15.10 36.28
N PHE A 262 -12.70 -15.73 37.43
CA PHE A 262 -12.56 -17.17 37.56
C PHE A 262 -13.87 -17.81 37.97
N GLN A 263 -14.30 -18.83 37.25
CA GLN A 263 -15.36 -19.75 37.63
C GLN A 263 -14.68 -21.00 38.19
N SER A 264 -14.70 -21.20 39.51
CA SER A 264 -13.98 -22.27 40.20
C SER A 264 -14.89 -23.17 41.02
N ASP A 265 -14.55 -24.43 41.13
CA ASP A 265 -15.19 -25.40 42.05
C ASP A 265 -14.68 -25.28 43.51
N THR A 266 -13.70 -24.40 43.75
CA THR A 266 -13.18 -24.05 45.09
C THR A 266 -13.31 -22.55 45.31
N GLU A 267 -13.47 -22.16 46.60
CA GLU A 267 -13.56 -20.76 46.99
C GLU A 267 -12.19 -20.04 46.96
N ASP A 268 -11.13 -20.79 47.16
CA ASP A 268 -9.74 -20.28 47.14
C ASP A 268 -9.05 -20.68 45.84
N LEU A 269 -8.35 -19.70 45.21
CA LEU A 269 -7.54 -19.91 44.01
C LEU A 269 -6.10 -20.21 44.38
N THR A 270 -5.53 -21.24 43.77
CA THR A 270 -4.11 -21.58 43.91
C THR A 270 -3.24 -20.65 43.05
N ALA A 271 -1.93 -20.62 43.34
CA ALA A 271 -0.97 -19.90 42.49
C ALA A 271 -0.95 -20.42 41.03
N ALA A 272 -1.32 -21.69 40.83
CA ALA A 272 -1.42 -22.27 39.48
C ALA A 272 -2.65 -21.71 38.72
N ASP A 273 -3.76 -21.54 39.42
CA ASP A 273 -4.99 -20.95 38.84
C ASP A 273 -4.77 -19.50 38.45
N LEU A 274 -4.18 -18.71 39.33
CA LEU A 274 -3.81 -17.32 39.07
C LEU A 274 -2.85 -17.22 37.85
N ARG A 275 -1.86 -18.12 37.73
CA ARG A 275 -0.99 -18.16 36.55
C ARG A 275 -1.74 -18.42 35.29
N THR A 276 -2.71 -19.35 35.30
CA THR A 276 -3.53 -19.66 34.13
C THR A 276 -4.33 -18.43 33.66
N GLY A 277 -4.86 -17.64 34.60
CA GLY A 277 -5.53 -16.38 34.31
C GLY A 277 -4.60 -15.33 33.74
N LEU A 278 -3.45 -15.15 34.37
CA LEU A 278 -2.40 -14.22 33.90
C LEU A 278 -1.87 -14.60 32.53
N ASP A 279 -1.68 -15.89 32.25
CA ASP A 279 -1.23 -16.38 30.94
C ASP A 279 -2.22 -15.99 29.82
N LYS A 280 -3.52 -15.95 30.10
CA LYS A 280 -4.53 -15.49 29.13
C LYS A 280 -4.37 -14.02 28.82
N VAL A 281 -4.20 -13.17 29.84
CA VAL A 281 -3.97 -11.74 29.68
C VAL A 281 -2.66 -11.48 28.94
N PHE A 282 -1.58 -12.13 29.35
CA PHE A 282 -0.26 -11.94 28.74
C PHE A 282 -0.21 -12.37 27.28
N ARG A 283 -0.93 -13.42 26.88
CA ARG A 283 -1.09 -13.80 25.47
C ARG A 283 -1.84 -12.73 24.69
N SER A 284 -2.91 -12.17 25.24
CA SER A 284 -3.66 -11.10 24.59
C SER A 284 -2.77 -9.86 24.40
N VAL A 285 -2.05 -9.44 25.45
CA VAL A 285 -1.09 -8.33 25.37
C VAL A 285 0.01 -8.60 24.36
N ALA A 286 0.64 -9.78 24.38
CA ALA A 286 1.70 -10.15 23.45
C ALA A 286 1.18 -10.17 22.00
N SER A 287 -0.04 -10.67 21.78
CA SER A 287 -0.69 -10.66 20.47
C SER A 287 -1.00 -9.23 20.00
N TYR A 288 -1.49 -8.38 20.91
CA TYR A 288 -1.71 -6.96 20.61
C TYR A 288 -0.39 -6.27 20.23
N MET A 289 0.68 -6.47 21.02
CA MET A 289 2.00 -5.88 20.74
C MET A 289 2.57 -6.36 19.40
N ALA A 290 2.41 -7.65 19.08
CA ALA A 290 2.84 -8.20 17.79
C ALA A 290 2.05 -7.64 16.60
N GLY A 291 0.81 -7.21 16.83
CA GLY A 291 -0.04 -6.55 15.84
C GLY A 291 0.13 -5.01 15.78
N ILE A 292 0.98 -4.43 16.64
CA ILE A 292 1.31 -3.01 16.54
C ILE A 292 2.26 -2.84 15.36
N GLU A 293 1.71 -2.42 14.24
CA GLU A 293 2.49 -1.93 13.11
C GLU A 293 3.12 -0.58 13.47
N VAL A 294 4.24 -0.27 12.82
CA VAL A 294 4.83 1.05 12.88
C VAL A 294 3.80 2.05 12.37
N THR A 295 3.39 2.99 13.21
CA THR A 295 2.46 4.03 12.82
C THR A 295 3.21 5.15 12.13
N TYR A 296 2.68 5.62 11.01
CA TYR A 296 3.25 6.70 10.24
C TYR A 296 2.30 7.89 10.23
N ARG A 297 2.84 9.08 10.01
CA ARG A 297 2.10 10.29 9.66
C ARG A 297 2.73 10.97 8.46
N GLY A 298 1.94 11.70 7.68
CA GLY A 298 2.48 12.56 6.63
C GLY A 298 3.12 13.81 7.23
N THR A 299 4.27 14.21 6.69
CA THR A 299 4.91 15.46 7.09
C THR A 299 4.11 16.68 6.62
N HIS A 300 4.13 17.75 7.39
CA HIS A 300 3.56 19.04 6.97
C HIS A 300 4.45 19.77 5.95
N GLN A 301 5.72 19.43 5.89
CA GLN A 301 6.67 19.99 4.94
C GLN A 301 6.50 19.31 3.57
N PHE A 302 6.16 20.09 2.57
CA PHE A 302 6.05 19.66 1.17
C PHE A 302 7.30 20.07 0.42
N GLU A 303 8.08 19.08 -0.01
CA GLU A 303 9.32 19.29 -0.72
C GLU A 303 9.08 19.53 -2.20
N GLY A 304 9.66 20.62 -2.71
CA GLY A 304 9.58 21.01 -4.11
C GLY A 304 10.65 20.34 -4.95
N LYS A 305 10.24 19.72 -6.05
CA LYS A 305 11.11 19.18 -7.10
C LYS A 305 10.81 19.88 -8.41
N ARG A 306 11.79 19.97 -9.31
CA ARG A 306 11.51 20.54 -10.63
C ARG A 306 10.58 19.64 -11.44
N LEU A 307 9.62 20.24 -12.11
CA LEU A 307 8.58 19.52 -12.85
C LEU A 307 9.19 18.61 -13.93
N ASN A 308 10.22 19.08 -14.64
CA ASN A 308 10.94 18.32 -15.66
C ASN A 308 11.76 17.13 -15.11
N GLU A 309 12.02 17.09 -13.81
CA GLU A 309 12.67 15.96 -13.14
C GLU A 309 11.64 14.88 -12.74
N VAL A 310 10.37 15.26 -12.61
CA VAL A 310 9.28 14.40 -12.16
C VAL A 310 8.45 13.84 -13.31
N LEU A 311 8.03 14.71 -14.25
CA LEU A 311 7.18 14.28 -15.35
C LEU A 311 7.98 13.57 -16.43
N ARG A 312 7.54 12.37 -16.80
CA ARG A 312 8.14 11.51 -17.82
C ARG A 312 7.06 10.96 -18.75
N ASN A 313 7.49 10.52 -19.94
CA ASN A 313 6.67 9.62 -20.72
C ASN A 313 6.53 8.29 -20.00
N LYS A 314 5.34 7.72 -20.02
CA LYS A 314 5.06 6.49 -19.26
C LYS A 314 4.14 5.56 -20.03
N ARG A 315 4.29 4.29 -19.77
CA ARG A 315 3.45 3.22 -20.30
C ARG A 315 2.72 2.55 -19.15
N ILE A 316 1.44 2.31 -19.35
CA ILE A 316 0.64 1.53 -18.41
C ILE A 316 -0.03 0.36 -19.12
N GLN A 317 -0.20 -0.72 -18.39
CA GLN A 317 -0.92 -1.91 -18.84
C GLN A 317 -2.21 -2.00 -18.05
N ILE A 318 -3.32 -2.02 -18.75
CA ILE A 318 -4.65 -2.03 -18.16
C ILE A 318 -5.30 -3.37 -18.49
N ALA A 319 -5.75 -4.10 -17.46
CA ALA A 319 -6.48 -5.35 -17.66
C ALA A 319 -7.81 -5.11 -18.38
N SER A 320 -8.11 -5.94 -19.38
CA SER A 320 -9.32 -5.87 -20.20
C SER A 320 -10.22 -7.09 -19.90
N PRO A 321 -11.54 -7.00 -19.96
CA PRO A 321 -12.38 -5.86 -20.33
C PRO A 321 -12.48 -4.82 -19.21
N VAL A 322 -12.45 -3.57 -19.59
CA VAL A 322 -12.45 -2.47 -18.64
C VAL A 322 -13.84 -1.85 -18.57
N GLU A 323 -14.52 -2.03 -17.45
CA GLU A 323 -15.74 -1.30 -17.14
C GLU A 323 -15.43 0.19 -16.91
N GLY A 324 -16.39 1.07 -17.22
CA GLY A 324 -16.23 2.52 -17.00
C GLY A 324 -15.28 3.24 -17.95
N GLY A 325 -14.85 2.61 -19.07
CA GLY A 325 -14.06 3.27 -20.11
C GLY A 325 -12.58 3.44 -19.82
N LEU A 326 -12.08 2.92 -18.70
CA LEU A 326 -10.65 2.90 -18.36
C LEU A 326 -9.85 2.22 -19.49
N GLY A 327 -8.74 2.82 -19.92
CA GLY A 327 -7.89 2.30 -21.01
C GLY A 327 -8.34 2.67 -22.42
N THR A 328 -9.51 3.30 -22.58
CA THR A 328 -9.94 3.85 -23.88
C THR A 328 -9.52 5.32 -24.01
N SER A 329 -9.12 5.73 -25.22
CA SER A 329 -8.77 7.12 -25.50
C SER A 329 -9.93 8.07 -25.20
N GLN A 330 -9.68 9.17 -24.52
CA GLN A 330 -10.71 10.21 -24.32
C GLN A 330 -10.99 10.99 -25.60
N THR A 331 -9.99 11.20 -26.43
CA THR A 331 -10.16 11.86 -27.73
C THR A 331 -11.12 11.06 -28.61
N ASN A 332 -11.07 9.72 -28.53
CA ASN A 332 -11.91 8.82 -29.31
C ASN A 332 -13.00 8.14 -28.45
N ASP A 333 -13.40 8.73 -27.32
CA ASP A 333 -14.44 8.16 -26.47
C ASP A 333 -15.78 8.12 -27.26
N PRO A 334 -16.46 6.95 -27.30
CA PRO A 334 -17.73 6.82 -28.00
C PRO A 334 -18.85 7.66 -27.37
N ASP A 335 -18.72 8.03 -26.09
CA ASP A 335 -19.61 8.94 -25.41
C ASP A 335 -19.21 10.40 -25.66
N SER A 336 -19.95 11.09 -26.48
CA SER A 336 -19.70 12.49 -26.84
C SER A 336 -19.72 13.45 -25.63
N SER A 337 -20.38 13.06 -24.55
CA SER A 337 -20.40 13.87 -23.31
C SER A 337 -19.04 13.93 -22.64
N ARG A 338 -18.16 12.96 -22.88
CA ARG A 338 -16.81 12.84 -22.32
C ARG A 338 -15.72 13.06 -23.37
N SER A 339 -16.01 12.84 -24.63
CA SER A 339 -15.04 13.00 -25.74
C SER A 339 -14.57 14.45 -25.88
N ILE A 340 -13.26 14.63 -26.03
CA ILE A 340 -12.59 15.90 -26.27
C ILE A 340 -11.26 15.66 -26.96
N ASP A 341 -10.93 16.51 -27.95
CA ASP A 341 -9.61 16.52 -28.59
C ASP A 341 -8.57 17.07 -27.62
N LEU A 342 -7.78 16.17 -27.01
CA LEU A 342 -6.71 16.52 -26.10
C LEU A 342 -5.40 16.80 -26.81
N GLU A 343 -5.20 16.37 -28.04
CA GLU A 343 -3.96 16.62 -28.79
C GLU A 343 -3.76 18.14 -29.00
N ASN A 344 -4.81 18.86 -29.26
CA ASN A 344 -4.81 20.32 -29.50
C ASN A 344 -5.11 21.13 -28.22
N ALA A 345 -5.30 20.51 -27.07
CA ALA A 345 -5.56 21.21 -25.80
C ALA A 345 -4.24 21.61 -25.12
N ASP A 346 -3.79 22.84 -25.28
CA ASP A 346 -2.49 23.32 -24.74
C ASP A 346 -2.39 23.24 -23.22
N TRP A 347 -3.51 23.28 -22.53
CA TRP A 347 -3.59 23.17 -21.07
C TRP A 347 -3.45 21.73 -20.53
N TYR A 348 -3.58 20.70 -21.38
CA TYR A 348 -3.41 19.29 -21.00
C TYR A 348 -2.03 18.79 -21.44
N VAL A 349 -1.21 18.33 -20.51
CA VAL A 349 0.22 18.13 -20.78
C VAL A 349 0.57 16.84 -21.54
N TYR A 350 -0.32 15.83 -21.52
CA TYR A 350 -0.11 14.57 -22.24
C TYR A 350 -0.88 14.54 -23.57
N ASN A 351 -0.52 13.58 -24.41
CA ASN A 351 -1.14 13.33 -25.72
C ASN A 351 -2.63 12.97 -25.62
N ASP A 352 -3.03 12.17 -24.61
CA ASP A 352 -4.42 11.72 -24.43
C ASP A 352 -4.68 11.38 -22.96
N ASN A 353 -5.93 11.01 -22.63
CA ASN A 353 -6.34 10.53 -21.33
C ASN A 353 -7.04 9.17 -21.46
N TYR A 354 -6.57 8.19 -20.69
CA TYR A 354 -7.09 6.83 -20.69
C TYR A 354 -7.78 6.46 -19.37
N GLY A 355 -8.21 7.43 -18.62
CA GLY A 355 -8.85 7.27 -17.32
C GLY A 355 -10.25 6.69 -17.36
N THR A 356 -10.84 6.58 -16.17
CA THR A 356 -12.24 6.16 -15.95
C THR A 356 -13.25 7.19 -16.50
N SER A 357 -14.53 6.83 -16.48
CA SER A 357 -15.62 7.73 -16.89
C SER A 357 -15.63 9.02 -16.06
N GLU A 358 -15.41 8.93 -14.75
CA GLU A 358 -15.39 10.07 -13.83
C GLU A 358 -14.21 11.01 -14.14
N GLU A 359 -13.04 10.45 -14.37
CA GLU A 359 -11.84 11.18 -14.71
C GLU A 359 -11.96 11.89 -16.06
N LYS A 360 -12.52 11.22 -17.05
CA LYS A 360 -12.82 11.83 -18.36
C LYS A 360 -13.88 12.93 -18.26
N SER A 361 -14.89 12.73 -17.43
CA SER A 361 -15.92 13.75 -17.16
C SER A 361 -15.30 14.97 -16.49
N PHE A 362 -14.35 14.80 -15.58
CA PHE A 362 -13.60 15.91 -15.00
C PHE A 362 -12.79 16.68 -16.06
N VAL A 363 -12.02 15.99 -16.90
CA VAL A 363 -11.23 16.64 -17.96
C VAL A 363 -12.14 17.39 -18.93
N LYS A 364 -13.29 16.82 -19.28
CA LYS A 364 -14.31 17.50 -20.09
C LYS A 364 -14.90 18.73 -19.39
N PHE A 365 -15.21 18.63 -18.10
CA PHE A 365 -15.63 19.78 -17.31
C PHE A 365 -14.53 20.85 -17.28
N PHE A 366 -13.27 20.46 -17.03
CA PHE A 366 -12.17 21.39 -16.96
C PHE A 366 -12.01 22.18 -18.25
N SER A 367 -12.22 21.58 -19.42
CA SER A 367 -12.20 22.28 -20.71
C SER A 367 -13.24 23.40 -20.82
N THR A 368 -14.28 23.40 -19.99
CA THR A 368 -15.30 24.48 -19.98
C THR A 368 -14.94 25.66 -19.09
N VAL A 369 -13.96 25.51 -18.21
CA VAL A 369 -13.54 26.55 -17.24
C VAL A 369 -12.13 27.08 -17.52
N VAL A 370 -11.35 26.40 -18.36
CA VAL A 370 -9.96 26.77 -18.63
C VAL A 370 -9.81 28.14 -19.27
N ASP A 371 -10.74 28.58 -20.11
CA ASP A 371 -10.71 29.89 -20.73
C ASP A 371 -10.89 31.02 -19.71
N ASP A 372 -11.71 30.82 -18.69
CA ASP A 372 -11.85 31.76 -17.57
C ASP A 372 -10.56 31.83 -16.72
N LEU A 373 -9.90 30.70 -16.55
CA LEU A 373 -8.60 30.63 -15.85
C LEU A 373 -7.50 31.34 -16.66
N ASN A 374 -7.46 31.17 -17.98
CA ASN A 374 -6.50 31.82 -18.88
C ASN A 374 -6.66 33.35 -18.93
N GLN A 375 -7.82 33.90 -18.52
CA GLN A 375 -8.00 35.35 -18.36
C GLN A 375 -7.28 35.87 -17.09
N GLN A 376 -7.08 35.01 -16.09
CA GLN A 376 -6.53 35.38 -14.80
C GLN A 376 -5.07 34.94 -14.61
N TYR A 377 -4.67 33.85 -15.28
CA TYR A 377 -3.36 33.25 -15.18
C TYR A 377 -2.68 33.18 -16.54
N ASP A 378 -1.39 33.39 -16.56
CA ASP A 378 -0.58 33.32 -17.79
C ASP A 378 -0.29 31.89 -18.22
N GLU A 379 -0.31 30.96 -17.26
CA GLU A 379 -0.01 29.56 -17.48
C GLU A 379 -0.99 28.69 -16.67
N VAL A 380 -1.69 27.82 -17.37
CA VAL A 380 -2.68 26.88 -16.81
C VAL A 380 -2.38 25.51 -17.38
N TYR A 381 -1.99 24.55 -16.53
CA TYR A 381 -1.67 23.20 -16.95
C TYR A 381 -2.34 22.15 -16.05
N LEU A 382 -3.04 21.21 -16.68
CA LEU A 382 -3.58 20.02 -16.03
C LEU A 382 -2.68 18.82 -16.33
N VAL A 383 -2.17 18.24 -15.26
CA VAL A 383 -1.29 17.04 -15.28
C VAL A 383 -2.06 15.85 -14.74
N ARG A 384 -2.12 14.80 -15.50
CA ARG A 384 -2.58 13.52 -15.00
C ARG A 384 -1.49 12.84 -14.18
N ASN A 385 -1.84 12.38 -13.00
CA ASN A 385 -0.97 11.58 -12.16
C ASN A 385 -1.30 10.08 -12.33
N GLU A 386 -0.41 9.37 -12.97
CA GLU A 386 -0.52 7.93 -13.13
C GLU A 386 0.47 7.23 -12.20
N ARG A 387 0.29 7.40 -10.89
CA ARG A 387 1.10 6.76 -9.84
C ARG A 387 2.59 7.08 -9.96
N LEU A 388 2.92 8.32 -10.30
CA LEU A 388 4.29 8.79 -10.24
C LEU A 388 4.70 8.94 -8.78
N ALA A 389 5.67 8.14 -8.32
CA ALA A 389 6.14 8.15 -6.94
C ALA A 389 6.47 9.56 -6.39
N PRO A 390 7.08 10.49 -7.16
CA PRO A 390 7.31 11.86 -6.69
C PRO A 390 6.05 12.71 -6.52
N LEU A 391 4.88 12.26 -7.02
CA LEU A 391 3.58 12.95 -6.88
C LEU A 391 2.71 12.33 -5.79
N THR A 392 3.20 11.28 -5.14
CA THR A 392 2.53 10.67 -3.98
C THR A 392 2.53 11.63 -2.81
N ILE A 393 1.40 11.70 -2.11
CA ILE A 393 1.25 12.43 -0.85
C ILE A 393 0.79 11.51 0.27
N TYR A 394 1.02 11.91 1.51
CA TYR A 394 0.75 11.08 2.68
C TYR A 394 -0.13 11.84 3.67
N SER A 395 -1.21 11.20 4.13
CA SER A 395 -2.14 11.75 5.11
C SER A 395 -1.42 12.23 6.37
N PHE A 396 -1.71 13.47 6.80
CA PHE A 396 -1.12 14.04 8.02
C PHE A 396 -1.46 13.22 9.27
N ALA A 397 -2.64 12.61 9.29
CA ALA A 397 -3.13 11.88 10.46
C ALA A 397 -2.63 10.44 10.52
N THR A 398 -2.61 9.76 9.38
CA THR A 398 -2.43 8.29 9.31
C THR A 398 -1.19 7.86 8.55
N GLY A 399 -0.54 8.77 7.81
CA GLY A 399 0.56 8.43 6.92
C GLY A 399 0.16 7.53 5.75
N GLU A 400 -1.15 7.32 5.52
CA GLU A 400 -1.64 6.57 4.37
C GLU A 400 -1.25 7.25 3.08
N ARG A 401 -0.80 6.42 2.12
CA ARG A 401 -0.40 6.85 0.79
C ARG A 401 -1.62 7.26 -0.01
N PHE A 402 -1.52 8.39 -0.70
CA PHE A 402 -2.53 8.88 -1.61
C PHE A 402 -1.90 9.47 -2.87
N GLU A 403 -2.48 9.17 -4.00
CA GLU A 403 -2.06 9.62 -5.32
C GLU A 403 -3.26 10.26 -6.01
N PRO A 404 -3.48 11.57 -5.83
CA PRO A 404 -4.56 12.29 -6.52
C PRO A 404 -4.44 12.14 -8.04
N ASP A 405 -5.55 11.90 -8.72
CA ASP A 405 -5.56 11.61 -10.16
C ASP A 405 -5.04 12.77 -11.02
N TYR A 406 -5.22 14.01 -10.55
CA TYR A 406 -4.80 15.20 -11.29
C TYR A 406 -4.13 16.25 -10.40
N LEU A 407 -3.19 16.97 -11.01
CA LEU A 407 -2.62 18.21 -10.50
C LEU A 407 -2.92 19.32 -11.48
N LEU A 408 -3.54 20.39 -10.98
CA LEU A 408 -3.73 21.64 -11.72
C LEU A 408 -2.68 22.64 -11.27
N PHE A 409 -1.93 23.16 -12.22
CA PHE A 409 -0.95 24.22 -12.00
C PHE A 409 -1.44 25.54 -12.59
N LEU A 410 -1.34 26.59 -11.78
CA LEU A 410 -1.68 27.95 -12.15
C LEU A 410 -0.50 28.87 -11.82
N ARG A 411 -0.13 29.78 -12.76
CA ARG A 411 0.97 30.70 -12.56
C ARG A 411 0.66 32.08 -13.12
N LYS A 412 0.99 33.14 -12.35
CA LYS A 412 0.90 34.54 -12.76
C LYS A 412 2.30 35.15 -12.90
N LYS A 413 2.60 35.79 -14.03
CA LYS A 413 3.91 36.40 -14.29
C LYS A 413 4.08 37.79 -13.65
N ASP A 414 3.01 38.54 -13.47
CA ASP A 414 3.06 39.93 -13.05
C ASP A 414 3.17 40.17 -11.54
N GLN A 415 3.07 39.14 -10.72
CA GLN A 415 3.19 39.25 -9.25
C GLN A 415 4.26 38.28 -8.76
N ALA A 416 5.51 38.81 -8.64
CA ALA A 416 6.61 38.05 -8.01
C ALA A 416 6.45 36.54 -8.04
N TYR A 417 6.12 35.98 -9.21
CA TYR A 417 6.12 34.58 -9.56
C TYR A 417 5.35 33.64 -8.62
N ARG A 418 4.06 33.85 -8.42
CA ARG A 418 3.25 32.95 -7.58
C ARG A 418 2.74 31.76 -8.38
N GLN A 419 3.21 30.57 -8.05
CA GLN A 419 2.69 29.30 -8.57
C GLN A 419 1.73 28.68 -7.57
N GLN A 420 0.57 28.20 -8.05
CA GLN A 420 -0.36 27.38 -7.30
C GLN A 420 -0.35 25.96 -7.83
N GLN A 421 -0.37 24.98 -6.92
CA GLN A 421 -0.55 23.57 -7.20
C GLN A 421 -1.83 23.10 -6.52
N ILE A 422 -2.75 22.58 -7.29
CA ILE A 422 -4.08 22.18 -6.83
C ILE A 422 -4.25 20.68 -7.10
N TYR A 423 -4.48 19.92 -6.06
CA TYR A 423 -4.81 18.49 -6.17
C TYR A 423 -6.28 18.30 -6.45
N VAL A 424 -6.59 17.43 -7.41
CA VAL A 424 -7.95 17.11 -7.83
C VAL A 424 -8.14 15.60 -7.93
N GLU A 425 -9.23 15.12 -7.35
CA GLU A 425 -9.61 13.71 -7.35
C GLU A 425 -11.06 13.55 -7.85
N PRO A 426 -11.27 13.06 -9.07
CA PRO A 426 -12.58 12.63 -9.54
C PRO A 426 -13.01 11.34 -8.87
N LYS A 427 -14.27 11.25 -8.43
CA LYS A 427 -14.79 10.06 -7.72
C LYS A 427 -16.19 9.69 -8.17
N GLY A 428 -16.41 8.40 -8.40
CA GLY A 428 -17.75 7.84 -8.57
C GLY A 428 -18.58 7.90 -7.28
N THR A 429 -19.88 8.05 -7.41
CA THR A 429 -20.81 8.22 -6.30
C THR A 429 -20.69 7.12 -5.23
N HIS A 430 -20.45 5.88 -5.65
CA HIS A 430 -20.34 4.72 -4.76
C HIS A 430 -19.08 4.70 -3.89
N LEU A 431 -18.07 5.51 -4.19
CA LEU A 431 -16.80 5.57 -3.46
C LEU A 431 -16.70 6.76 -2.51
N LEU A 432 -17.61 7.73 -2.57
CA LEU A 432 -17.53 8.97 -1.81
C LEU A 432 -17.40 8.74 -0.29
N GLU A 433 -18.18 7.81 0.25
CA GLU A 433 -18.16 7.52 1.70
C GLU A 433 -16.93 6.67 2.08
N THR A 434 -16.56 5.69 1.25
CA THR A 434 -15.43 4.81 1.52
C THR A 434 -14.11 5.56 1.51
N ASP A 435 -13.94 6.50 0.56
CA ASP A 435 -12.72 7.28 0.35
C ASP A 435 -12.75 8.66 1.05
N LYS A 436 -13.72 8.90 1.93
CA LYS A 436 -13.89 10.18 2.61
C LYS A 436 -12.60 10.71 3.26
N TRP A 437 -11.78 9.85 3.82
CA TRP A 437 -10.51 10.24 4.43
C TRP A 437 -9.55 10.94 3.46
N LYS A 438 -9.58 10.58 2.16
CA LYS A 438 -8.78 11.23 1.10
C LYS A 438 -9.26 12.66 0.88
N GLU A 439 -10.58 12.87 0.86
CA GLU A 439 -11.16 14.20 0.73
C GLU A 439 -10.86 15.06 1.96
N ASP A 440 -11.04 14.52 3.16
CA ASP A 440 -10.72 15.22 4.41
C ASP A 440 -9.23 15.62 4.44
N PHE A 441 -8.35 14.77 3.93
CA PHE A 441 -6.93 15.08 3.78
C PHE A 441 -6.68 16.17 2.73
N LEU A 442 -7.29 16.09 1.54
CA LEU A 442 -7.17 17.13 0.51
C LEU A 442 -7.58 18.50 1.06
N LEU A 443 -8.71 18.58 1.74
CA LEU A 443 -9.22 19.83 2.32
C LEU A 443 -8.32 20.38 3.45
N ALA A 444 -7.58 19.51 4.11
CA ALA A 444 -6.61 19.92 5.14
C ALA A 444 -5.30 20.47 4.57
N ILE A 445 -4.97 20.22 3.29
CA ILE A 445 -3.69 20.58 2.69
C ILE A 445 -3.43 22.09 2.75
N GLU A 446 -4.39 22.91 2.37
CA GLU A 446 -4.17 24.37 2.28
C GLU A 446 -3.74 25.01 3.62
N GLN A 447 -4.26 24.48 4.73
CA GLN A 447 -3.96 25.00 6.07
C GLN A 447 -2.69 24.41 6.68
N ASN A 448 -2.31 23.20 6.27
CA ASN A 448 -1.28 22.42 6.93
C ASN A 448 0.00 22.23 6.09
N ALA A 449 -0.08 22.33 4.76
CA ALA A 449 1.08 22.14 3.90
C ALA A 449 2.00 23.35 3.93
N ILE A 450 3.28 23.12 4.23
CA ILE A 450 4.32 24.11 4.23
C ILE A 450 5.25 23.85 3.04
N PRO A 451 5.15 24.64 1.93
CA PRO A 451 6.04 24.47 0.79
C PRO A 451 7.50 24.71 1.19
N HIS A 452 8.38 23.83 0.77
CA HIS A 452 9.81 23.95 0.98
C HIS A 452 10.58 23.64 -0.30
N THR A 453 11.49 24.50 -0.69
CA THR A 453 12.40 24.30 -1.84
C THR A 453 13.72 24.98 -1.62
N ILE A 454 14.79 24.39 -2.15
CA ILE A 454 16.13 24.97 -2.13
C ILE A 454 16.38 25.98 -3.26
N TYR A 455 15.43 26.11 -4.21
CA TYR A 455 15.64 26.89 -5.43
C TYR A 455 15.09 28.32 -5.37
N VAL A 456 13.96 28.51 -4.67
CA VAL A 456 13.21 29.79 -4.64
C VAL A 456 12.61 30.00 -3.25
N ASP A 457 12.16 31.22 -2.94
CA ASP A 457 11.46 31.53 -1.70
C ASP A 457 10.13 30.75 -1.63
N ASN A 458 9.87 30.12 -0.48
CA ASN A 458 8.70 29.29 -0.24
C ASN A 458 7.38 30.09 -0.24
N THR A 459 7.42 31.39 -0.06
CA THR A 459 6.25 32.28 -0.11
C THR A 459 5.65 32.40 -1.51
N ASP A 460 6.40 32.02 -2.54
CA ASP A 460 5.96 32.07 -3.93
C ASP A 460 5.04 30.91 -4.32
N TYR A 461 4.81 29.95 -3.42
CA TYR A 461 4.04 28.74 -3.70
C TYR A 461 2.82 28.60 -2.80
N ARG A 462 1.73 28.13 -3.39
CA ARG A 462 0.51 27.75 -2.68
C ARG A 462 0.09 26.33 -3.08
N ILE A 463 -0.20 25.48 -2.11
CA ILE A 463 -0.62 24.09 -2.31
C ILE A 463 -2.03 23.94 -1.78
N ILE A 464 -2.95 23.42 -2.59
CA ILE A 464 -4.39 23.33 -2.29
C ILE A 464 -4.86 21.94 -2.65
N GLY A 465 -5.80 21.40 -1.87
CA GLY A 465 -6.62 20.25 -2.24
C GLY A 465 -8.08 20.67 -2.43
N LEU A 466 -8.72 20.16 -3.46
CA LEU A 466 -10.14 20.40 -3.70
C LEU A 466 -10.99 19.24 -3.15
N PRO A 467 -12.29 19.46 -2.83
CA PRO A 467 -13.22 18.37 -2.59
C PRO A 467 -13.28 17.45 -3.80
N PHE A 468 -13.80 16.25 -3.64
CA PHE A 468 -13.94 15.31 -4.75
C PHE A 468 -14.79 15.89 -5.87
N TYR A 469 -14.30 15.77 -7.12
CA TYR A 469 -15.14 16.03 -8.26
C TYR A 469 -16.11 14.85 -8.47
N ASN A 470 -17.40 15.14 -8.41
CA ASN A 470 -18.44 14.18 -8.75
C ASN A 470 -19.51 14.90 -9.57
N GLN A 471 -19.67 14.45 -10.83
CA GLN A 471 -20.56 15.11 -11.79
C GLN A 471 -22.02 15.03 -11.38
N GLU A 472 -22.43 13.93 -10.72
CA GLU A 472 -23.83 13.66 -10.43
C GLU A 472 -24.33 14.42 -9.19
N ASN A 473 -23.54 14.45 -8.12
CA ASN A 473 -24.04 14.88 -6.82
C ASN A 473 -23.33 16.10 -6.24
N ARG A 474 -22.10 16.43 -6.67
CA ARG A 474 -21.26 17.44 -6.01
C ARG A 474 -20.67 18.50 -6.94
N MET A 475 -21.21 18.63 -8.15
CA MET A 475 -20.71 19.57 -9.16
C MET A 475 -20.72 21.03 -8.69
N SER A 476 -21.77 21.48 -7.99
CA SER A 476 -21.87 22.87 -7.49
C SER A 476 -20.83 23.14 -6.40
N GLU A 477 -20.68 22.22 -5.46
CA GLU A 477 -19.69 22.31 -4.38
C GLU A 477 -18.27 22.37 -4.95
N PHE A 478 -17.96 21.49 -5.88
CA PHE A 478 -16.66 21.49 -6.55
C PHE A 478 -16.37 22.81 -7.31
N ARG A 479 -17.37 23.32 -8.04
CA ARG A 479 -17.25 24.61 -8.76
C ARG A 479 -16.98 25.78 -7.82
N GLU A 480 -17.70 25.83 -6.69
CA GLU A 480 -17.49 26.87 -5.67
C GLU A 480 -16.09 26.77 -5.06
N ALA A 481 -15.63 25.57 -4.72
CA ALA A 481 -14.30 25.35 -4.19
C ALA A 481 -13.20 25.71 -5.20
N LEU A 482 -13.34 25.29 -6.46
CA LEU A 482 -12.39 25.64 -7.52
C LEU A 482 -12.36 27.18 -7.70
N LYS A 483 -13.52 27.84 -7.74
CA LYS A 483 -13.61 29.29 -7.84
C LYS A 483 -12.95 29.98 -6.65
N ALA A 484 -13.20 29.51 -5.42
CA ALA A 484 -12.57 30.07 -4.22
C ALA A 484 -11.03 29.88 -4.23
N ALA A 485 -10.56 28.72 -4.68
CA ALA A 485 -9.13 28.43 -4.79
C ALA A 485 -8.41 29.29 -5.83
N THR A 486 -9.11 29.71 -6.89
CA THR A 486 -8.52 30.48 -8.02
C THR A 486 -8.75 31.98 -7.95
N LEU A 487 -9.71 32.45 -7.14
CA LEU A 487 -9.94 33.87 -6.87
C LEU A 487 -9.00 34.34 -5.73
N VAL A 488 -7.84 34.83 -6.07
CA VAL A 488 -6.94 35.54 -5.12
C VAL A 488 -6.63 36.92 -5.63
#